data_6d2f1d1a3cf0f1eeb51134017b4eaab4
#
_entry.id   6d2f1d1a3cf0f1eeb51134017b4eaab4
#
_cell.length_a   1.000
_cell.length_b   1.000
_cell.length_c   1.000
_cell.angle_alpha   90.00
_cell.angle_beta   90.00
_cell.angle_gamma   90.00
#
_symmetry.space_group_name_H-M   'P 1'
#
loop_
_entity.id
_entity.type
_entity.pdbx_description
1 polymer ?
#
loop_
_entity_poly.entity_id
_entity_poly.type
_entity_poly.pdbx_seq_one_letter_code
_entity_poly.pdbx_strand_id
1 'polypeptide(L)'
;MIVYNGSDHIIETPLYNGSKRTNDYGYGFYTTENKELAMEWACSDIRDGFANIYELNTDGLEILNLNDPQYNILNWLAVLTKYRSYWQSGSVAEEAKNYLQKNFFVDPSDYDIIIGYRADDSYFSFAQDFVSGAISLRKLSEAMRLGKLGEQIVLKSEKSFSQIRFIDAEPAAAETYFEKKSIRDRDARRAYRLSRQKEEIIHELYMLDIMREEIRNGDPRLR
;
A
#
# COMPACT_ATOMS: atom_id res chain seq x y z
N MET A 1 -12.66 0.78 -16.55
CA MET A 1 -12.74 -0.11 -15.38
C MET A 1 -13.61 0.50 -14.28
N ILE A 2 -14.20 -0.31 -13.38
CA ILE A 2 -14.92 0.20 -12.22
C ILE A 2 -13.98 0.22 -11.02
N VAL A 3 -13.94 1.35 -10.32
CA VAL A 3 -13.16 1.54 -9.11
C VAL A 3 -14.02 2.12 -7.99
N TYR A 4 -13.63 1.85 -6.76
CA TYR A 4 -14.36 2.23 -5.55
C TYR A 4 -13.47 3.02 -4.61
N ASN A 5 -14.00 4.09 -4.04
CA ASN A 5 -13.36 4.85 -2.96
C ASN A 5 -14.22 4.76 -1.70
N GLY A 6 -13.62 4.37 -0.58
CA GLY A 6 -14.29 4.38 0.72
C GLY A 6 -14.09 5.72 1.43
N SER A 7 -15.18 6.39 1.79
CA SER A 7 -15.17 7.69 2.45
C SER A 7 -16.33 7.81 3.44
N ASP A 8 -16.22 8.71 4.41
CA ASP A 8 -17.30 9.05 5.35
C ASP A 8 -18.38 9.95 4.72
N HIS A 9 -18.24 10.29 3.45
CA HIS A 9 -19.20 11.10 2.69
C HIS A 9 -19.16 10.72 1.19
N ILE A 10 -20.20 11.14 0.46
CA ILE A 10 -20.27 10.96 -0.98
C ILE A 10 -19.33 11.98 -1.67
N ILE A 11 -18.46 11.48 -2.57
CA ILE A 11 -17.52 12.29 -3.33
C ILE A 11 -17.89 12.18 -4.81
N GLU A 12 -18.78 13.03 -5.30
CA GLU A 12 -19.17 13.06 -6.71
C GLU A 12 -18.04 13.54 -7.63
N THR A 13 -17.23 14.47 -7.14
CA THR A 13 -16.09 15.04 -7.88
C THR A 13 -14.83 14.96 -7.03
N PRO A 14 -13.94 13.99 -7.28
CA PRO A 14 -12.65 13.91 -6.60
C PRO A 14 -11.81 15.17 -6.85
N LEU A 15 -11.20 15.71 -5.77
CA LEU A 15 -10.36 16.89 -5.85
C LEU A 15 -8.89 16.49 -6.07
N TYR A 16 -8.29 17.05 -7.13
CA TYR A 16 -6.85 16.94 -7.33
C TYR A 16 -6.10 17.53 -6.12
N ASN A 17 -5.13 16.80 -5.59
CA ASN A 17 -4.41 17.15 -4.35
C ASN A 17 -5.28 17.24 -3.08
N GLY A 18 -6.51 16.71 -3.07
CA GLY A 18 -7.42 16.73 -1.92
C GLY A 18 -7.01 15.78 -0.77
N SER A 19 -6.05 14.88 -0.97
CA SER A 19 -5.61 13.91 0.02
C SER A 19 -4.37 14.38 0.81
N LYS A 20 -3.96 13.58 1.82
CA LYS A 20 -2.76 13.87 2.61
C LYS A 20 -1.49 13.49 1.84
N ARG A 21 -0.45 14.36 1.94
CA ARG A 21 0.88 14.08 1.40
C ARG A 21 1.56 12.86 2.03
N THR A 22 1.14 12.49 3.24
CA THR A 22 1.70 11.38 4.02
C THR A 22 0.98 10.05 3.82
N ASN A 23 0.13 9.94 2.80
CA ASN A 23 -0.43 8.65 2.38
C ASN A 23 0.64 7.77 1.71
N ASP A 24 0.35 6.50 1.47
CA ASP A 24 1.33 5.50 0.97
C ASP A 24 2.07 5.93 -0.30
N TYR A 25 1.39 6.66 -1.18
CA TYR A 25 1.90 7.17 -2.46
C TYR A 25 1.85 8.72 -2.54
N GLY A 26 1.73 9.39 -1.40
CA GLY A 26 1.60 10.84 -1.32
C GLY A 26 0.22 11.36 -1.74
N TYR A 27 0.15 12.55 -2.35
CA TYR A 27 -1.10 13.07 -2.88
C TYR A 27 -1.68 12.17 -3.97
N GLY A 28 -3.00 12.04 -4.02
CA GLY A 28 -3.72 11.29 -5.04
C GLY A 28 -5.13 10.93 -4.60
N PHE A 29 -5.94 10.43 -5.50
CA PHE A 29 -7.24 9.88 -5.20
C PHE A 29 -7.14 8.36 -5.11
N TYR A 30 -7.38 7.82 -3.92
CA TYR A 30 -7.15 6.43 -3.57
C TYR A 30 -8.38 5.59 -3.81
N THR A 31 -8.28 4.61 -4.69
CA THR A 31 -9.37 3.70 -5.06
C THR A 31 -8.91 2.24 -5.02
N THR A 32 -9.84 1.31 -5.21
CA THR A 32 -9.62 -0.12 -5.36
C THR A 32 -10.66 -0.72 -6.29
N GLU A 33 -10.38 -1.86 -6.92
CA GLU A 33 -11.39 -2.63 -7.66
C GLU A 33 -12.29 -3.49 -6.74
N ASN A 34 -11.95 -3.57 -5.45
CA ASN A 34 -12.70 -4.38 -4.50
C ASN A 34 -13.67 -3.51 -3.68
N LYS A 35 -14.95 -3.63 -3.99
CA LYS A 35 -16.03 -2.89 -3.31
C LYS A 35 -16.10 -3.17 -1.81
N GLU A 36 -15.94 -4.42 -1.38
CA GLU A 36 -15.97 -4.79 0.05
C GLU A 36 -14.85 -4.07 0.83
N LEU A 37 -13.67 -3.99 0.24
CA LEU A 37 -12.56 -3.23 0.84
C LEU A 37 -12.86 -1.73 0.92
N ALA A 38 -13.47 -1.15 -0.11
CA ALA A 38 -13.87 0.25 -0.07
C ALA A 38 -14.90 0.51 1.03
N MET A 39 -15.87 -0.39 1.22
CA MET A 39 -16.84 -0.33 2.33
C MET A 39 -16.15 -0.35 3.70
N GLU A 40 -15.14 -1.22 3.87
CA GLU A 40 -14.36 -1.28 5.12
C GLU A 40 -13.51 -0.02 5.35
N TRP A 41 -13.01 0.60 4.28
CA TRP A 41 -12.24 1.85 4.37
C TRP A 41 -13.12 3.03 4.73
N ALA A 42 -14.40 2.99 4.33
CA ALA A 42 -15.36 4.05 4.55
C ALA A 42 -15.74 4.23 6.02
N CYS A 43 -15.70 3.14 6.81
CA CYS A 43 -16.22 3.11 8.17
C CYS A 43 -15.17 3.34 9.25
N SER A 44 -15.60 3.96 10.36
CA SER A 44 -14.91 3.95 11.64
C SER A 44 -15.76 3.22 12.69
N ASP A 45 -15.27 3.07 13.90
CA ASP A 45 -15.97 2.44 15.02
C ASP A 45 -17.30 3.13 15.40
N ILE A 46 -17.43 4.41 15.07
CA ILE A 46 -18.57 5.26 15.44
C ILE A 46 -19.30 5.88 14.25
N ARG A 47 -18.88 5.59 13.00
CA ARG A 47 -19.43 6.28 11.84
C ARG A 47 -19.56 5.36 10.64
N ASP A 48 -20.75 5.37 10.06
CA ASP A 48 -21.02 4.82 8.74
C ASP A 48 -20.29 5.61 7.65
N GLY A 49 -20.17 5.02 6.47
CA GLY A 49 -19.57 5.66 5.32
C GLY A 49 -20.22 5.26 4.02
N PHE A 50 -19.51 5.50 2.92
CA PHE A 50 -19.98 5.22 1.56
C PHE A 50 -18.86 4.60 0.74
N ALA A 51 -19.19 3.57 -0.05
CA ALA A 51 -18.37 3.18 -1.18
C ALA A 51 -18.81 4.01 -2.38
N ASN A 52 -18.04 5.01 -2.73
CA ASN A 52 -18.23 5.82 -3.94
C ASN A 52 -17.78 5.00 -5.15
N ILE A 53 -18.60 4.92 -6.18
CA ILE A 53 -18.44 4.08 -7.36
C ILE A 53 -18.12 4.96 -8.55
N TYR A 54 -17.04 4.62 -9.26
CA TYR A 54 -16.60 5.37 -10.43
C TYR A 54 -16.30 4.46 -11.60
N GLU A 55 -16.49 5.03 -12.78
CA GLU A 55 -15.90 4.52 -14.01
C GLU A 55 -14.60 5.30 -14.28
N LEU A 56 -13.50 4.56 -14.44
CA LEU A 56 -12.19 5.09 -14.78
C LEU A 56 -11.82 4.64 -16.19
N ASN A 57 -11.64 5.58 -17.10
CA ASN A 57 -11.02 5.32 -18.40
C ASN A 57 -9.49 5.42 -18.25
N THR A 58 -8.77 4.40 -18.66
CA THR A 58 -7.30 4.35 -18.56
C THR A 58 -6.61 4.58 -19.91
N ASP A 59 -7.37 4.86 -20.98
CA ASP A 59 -6.80 5.05 -22.30
C ASP A 59 -5.83 6.24 -22.33
N GLY A 60 -4.61 5.97 -22.75
CA GLY A 60 -3.56 6.96 -22.87
C GLY A 60 -2.98 7.46 -21.56
N LEU A 61 -3.32 6.84 -20.41
CA LEU A 61 -2.69 7.14 -19.12
C LEU A 61 -1.39 6.35 -18.95
N GLU A 62 -0.38 7.00 -18.38
CA GLU A 62 0.85 6.35 -17.93
C GLU A 62 0.63 5.69 -16.56
N ILE A 63 0.76 4.35 -16.50
CA ILE A 63 0.46 3.56 -15.31
C ILE A 63 1.73 2.93 -14.75
N LEU A 64 2.06 3.26 -13.50
CA LEU A 64 3.05 2.55 -12.71
C LEU A 64 2.38 1.42 -11.94
N ASN A 65 2.53 0.19 -12.41
CA ASN A 65 2.08 -0.98 -11.67
C ASN A 65 3.26 -1.62 -10.93
N LEU A 66 3.37 -1.40 -9.63
CA LEU A 66 4.45 -1.95 -8.79
C LEU A 66 4.35 -3.47 -8.56
N ASN A 67 3.28 -4.12 -9.07
CA ASN A 67 3.14 -5.58 -9.06
C ASN A 67 3.61 -6.23 -10.35
N ASP A 68 4.04 -5.45 -11.34
CA ASP A 68 4.60 -5.99 -12.58
C ASP A 68 5.92 -6.75 -12.33
N PRO A 69 6.24 -7.80 -13.10
CA PRO A 69 7.41 -8.65 -12.87
C PRO A 69 8.78 -7.95 -12.87
N GLN A 70 8.84 -6.73 -13.42
CA GLN A 70 10.06 -5.90 -13.39
C GLN A 70 10.34 -5.27 -12.02
N TYR A 71 9.33 -5.22 -11.16
CA TYR A 71 9.43 -4.69 -9.81
C TYR A 71 9.41 -5.80 -8.77
N ASN A 72 9.83 -5.48 -7.57
CA ASN A 72 9.75 -6.33 -6.40
C ASN A 72 9.28 -5.53 -5.20
N ILE A 73 9.03 -6.20 -4.08
CA ILE A 73 8.47 -5.56 -2.89
C ILE A 73 9.34 -4.41 -2.34
N LEU A 74 10.65 -4.38 -2.63
CA LEU A 74 11.53 -3.30 -2.20
C LEU A 74 11.28 -2.01 -3.00
N ASN A 75 10.80 -2.10 -4.24
CA ASN A 75 10.39 -0.93 -5.02
C ASN A 75 9.17 -0.26 -4.37
N TRP A 76 8.15 -1.05 -4.02
CA TRP A 76 7.00 -0.57 -3.27
C TRP A 76 7.42 0.03 -1.91
N LEU A 77 8.27 -0.69 -1.16
CA LEU A 77 8.75 -0.23 0.15
C LEU A 77 9.54 1.07 0.05
N ALA A 78 10.37 1.24 -0.98
CA ALA A 78 11.11 2.48 -1.22
C ALA A 78 10.17 3.68 -1.43
N VAL A 79 9.09 3.51 -2.22
CA VAL A 79 8.04 4.52 -2.38
C VAL A 79 7.36 4.82 -1.04
N LEU A 80 6.98 3.79 -0.29
CA LEU A 80 6.35 3.93 1.02
C LEU A 80 7.25 4.71 1.99
N THR A 81 8.56 4.43 2.04
CA THR A 81 9.52 5.14 2.90
C THR A 81 9.66 6.62 2.56
N LYS A 82 9.35 7.01 1.33
CA LYS A 82 9.40 8.40 0.87
C LYS A 82 8.23 9.23 1.39
N TYR A 83 7.04 8.63 1.45
CA TYR A 83 5.81 9.38 1.74
C TYR A 83 5.31 9.22 3.16
N ARG A 84 5.39 8.04 3.78
CA ARG A 84 4.96 7.82 5.16
C ARG A 84 5.92 8.46 6.15
N SER A 85 5.37 9.20 7.12
CA SER A 85 6.16 10.02 8.05
C SER A 85 6.62 9.30 9.32
N TYR A 86 5.98 8.21 9.71
CA TYR A 86 6.26 7.51 10.97
C TYR A 86 7.04 6.23 10.74
N TRP A 87 8.37 6.34 10.89
CA TRP A 87 9.27 5.20 10.88
C TRP A 87 9.96 5.07 12.24
N GLN A 88 10.33 3.83 12.60
CA GLN A 88 11.13 3.62 13.80
C GLN A 88 12.40 4.47 13.71
N SER A 89 12.72 5.16 14.79
CA SER A 89 13.95 5.94 14.91
C SER A 89 15.08 5.00 15.31
N GLY A 90 16.21 5.08 14.60
CA GLY A 90 17.42 4.30 14.86
C GLY A 90 18.35 4.38 13.66
N SER A 91 19.67 4.33 13.89
CA SER A 91 20.67 4.48 12.82
C SER A 91 20.45 3.45 11.70
N VAL A 92 20.19 2.20 12.07
CA VAL A 92 19.95 1.11 11.09
C VAL A 92 18.71 1.37 10.25
N ALA A 93 17.61 1.78 10.85
CA ALA A 93 16.36 2.04 10.11
C ALA A 93 16.50 3.26 9.19
N GLU A 94 17.26 4.27 9.59
CA GLU A 94 17.51 5.45 8.77
C GLU A 94 18.44 5.14 7.60
N GLU A 95 19.52 4.39 7.83
CA GLU A 95 20.40 3.90 6.76
C GLU A 95 19.63 3.01 5.77
N ALA A 96 18.77 2.12 6.27
CA ALA A 96 17.93 1.26 5.45
C ALA A 96 16.98 2.06 4.56
N LYS A 97 16.29 3.07 5.09
CA LYS A 97 15.42 3.96 4.29
C LYS A 97 16.21 4.67 3.19
N ASN A 98 17.37 5.22 3.53
CA ASN A 98 18.24 5.89 2.58
C ASN A 98 18.71 4.93 1.47
N TYR A 99 19.06 3.70 1.86
CA TYR A 99 19.47 2.65 0.91
C TYR A 99 18.34 2.27 -0.04
N LEU A 100 17.13 2.04 0.51
CA LEU A 100 15.93 1.72 -0.28
C LEU A 100 15.59 2.84 -1.26
N GLN A 101 15.58 4.09 -0.80
CA GLN A 101 15.30 5.24 -1.66
C GLN A 101 16.36 5.43 -2.75
N LYS A 102 17.64 5.16 -2.47
CA LYS A 102 18.72 5.30 -3.44
C LYS A 102 18.71 4.21 -4.52
N ASN A 103 18.36 2.96 -4.16
CA ASN A 103 18.59 1.79 -5.01
C ASN A 103 17.32 1.14 -5.58
N PHE A 104 16.15 1.43 -4.98
CA PHE A 104 14.88 0.77 -5.33
C PHE A 104 13.73 1.75 -5.61
N PHE A 105 13.93 3.05 -5.37
CA PHE A 105 12.87 4.03 -5.58
C PHE A 105 12.54 4.14 -7.07
N VAL A 106 11.24 4.05 -7.35
CA VAL A 106 10.64 4.38 -8.64
C VAL A 106 9.88 5.66 -8.44
N ASP A 107 10.22 6.72 -9.16
CA ASP A 107 9.55 8.01 -9.00
C ASP A 107 8.13 7.94 -9.58
N PRO A 108 7.10 8.11 -8.76
CA PRO A 108 5.72 8.07 -9.24
C PRO A 108 5.25 9.38 -9.89
N SER A 109 6.08 10.42 -9.92
CA SER A 109 5.69 11.75 -10.43
C SER A 109 5.45 11.78 -11.93
N ASP A 110 6.06 10.84 -12.67
CA ASP A 110 5.94 10.74 -14.12
C ASP A 110 4.73 9.93 -14.58
N TYR A 111 3.93 9.44 -13.64
CA TYR A 111 2.80 8.56 -13.92
C TYR A 111 1.46 9.19 -13.55
N ASP A 112 0.45 8.89 -14.35
CA ASP A 112 -0.94 9.31 -14.14
C ASP A 112 -1.63 8.48 -13.05
N ILE A 113 -1.29 7.18 -12.97
CA ILE A 113 -1.85 6.22 -12.01
C ILE A 113 -0.73 5.38 -11.40
N ILE A 114 -0.87 5.05 -10.11
CA ILE A 114 -0.04 4.07 -9.43
C ILE A 114 -0.92 2.91 -8.97
N ILE A 115 -0.46 1.67 -9.20
CA ILE A 115 -1.05 0.45 -8.68
C ILE A 115 -0.04 -0.22 -7.76
N GLY A 116 -0.45 -0.60 -6.55
CA GLY A 116 0.44 -1.27 -5.61
C GLY A 116 -0.25 -1.64 -4.29
N TYR A 117 0.51 -2.27 -3.39
CA TYR A 117 -0.01 -2.68 -2.09
C TYR A 117 -0.49 -1.50 -1.26
N ARG A 118 -1.51 -1.75 -0.44
CA ARG A 118 -1.93 -0.85 0.62
C ARG A 118 -1.13 -1.14 1.89
N ALA A 119 -0.65 -0.08 2.53
CA ALA A 119 -0.08 -0.15 3.87
C ALA A 119 -1.01 0.52 4.89
N ASP A 120 -2.03 -0.20 5.35
CA ASP A 120 -2.73 0.24 6.56
C ASP A 120 -1.84 0.06 7.81
N ASP A 121 -2.35 0.40 8.99
CA ASP A 121 -1.53 0.45 10.20
C ASP A 121 -0.84 -0.87 10.55
N SER A 122 -1.47 -2.02 10.26
CA SER A 122 -0.88 -3.33 10.51
C SER A 122 0.25 -3.64 9.52
N TYR A 123 -0.01 -3.42 8.25
CA TYR A 123 0.96 -3.72 7.18
C TYR A 123 2.11 -2.73 7.20
N PHE A 124 1.85 -1.49 7.61
CA PHE A 124 2.90 -0.53 7.86
C PHE A 124 3.84 -1.00 8.98
N SER A 125 3.32 -1.64 10.02
CA SER A 125 4.17 -2.22 11.08
C SER A 125 5.04 -3.38 10.55
N PHE A 126 4.55 -4.20 9.61
CA PHE A 126 5.36 -5.25 8.98
C PHE A 126 6.50 -4.67 8.13
N ALA A 127 6.21 -3.60 7.39
CA ALA A 127 7.23 -2.84 6.65
C ALA A 127 8.29 -2.26 7.57
N GLN A 128 7.90 -1.72 8.73
CA GLN A 128 8.83 -1.22 9.76
C GLN A 128 9.70 -2.34 10.35
N ASP A 129 9.12 -3.52 10.61
CA ASP A 129 9.86 -4.66 11.13
C ASP A 129 10.95 -5.12 10.12
N PHE A 130 10.67 -5.08 8.82
CA PHE A 130 11.68 -5.38 7.81
C PHE A 130 12.78 -4.30 7.75
N VAL A 131 12.41 -3.02 7.71
CA VAL A 131 13.37 -1.90 7.64
C VAL A 131 14.29 -1.89 8.86
N SER A 132 13.79 -2.28 10.03
CA SER A 132 14.59 -2.40 11.26
C SER A 132 15.41 -3.70 11.34
N GLY A 133 15.29 -4.60 10.37
CA GLY A 133 15.99 -5.89 10.36
C GLY A 133 15.36 -6.98 11.23
N ALA A 134 14.13 -6.78 11.72
CA ALA A 134 13.46 -7.75 12.59
C ALA A 134 12.86 -8.95 11.85
N ILE A 135 12.65 -8.84 10.54
CA ILE A 135 12.16 -9.93 9.68
C ILE A 135 12.92 -9.97 8.35
N SER A 136 12.89 -11.11 7.69
CA SER A 136 13.48 -11.31 6.36
C SER A 136 12.59 -10.76 5.24
N LEU A 137 13.17 -10.60 4.04
CA LEU A 137 12.47 -10.20 2.82
C LEU A 137 11.33 -11.16 2.47
N ARG A 138 11.53 -12.46 2.64
CA ARG A 138 10.50 -13.47 2.42
C ARG A 138 9.34 -13.28 3.39
N LYS A 139 9.63 -13.08 4.68
CA LYS A 139 8.59 -12.84 5.71
C LYS A 139 7.82 -11.54 5.45
N LEU A 140 8.47 -10.48 4.96
CA LEU A 140 7.79 -9.27 4.51
C LEU A 140 6.82 -9.58 3.36
N SER A 141 7.30 -10.29 2.32
CA SER A 141 6.48 -10.63 1.15
C SER A 141 5.27 -11.51 1.53
N GLU A 142 5.44 -12.45 2.46
CA GLU A 142 4.35 -13.24 3.01
C GLU A 142 3.36 -12.38 3.83
N ALA A 143 3.88 -11.50 4.69
CA ALA A 143 3.08 -10.63 5.54
C ALA A 143 2.18 -9.68 4.73
N MET A 144 2.69 -9.12 3.63
CA MET A 144 1.92 -8.23 2.75
C MET A 144 0.75 -8.91 2.02
N ARG A 145 0.73 -10.24 1.99
CA ARG A 145 -0.38 -11.04 1.43
C ARG A 145 -1.42 -11.48 2.48
N LEU A 146 -1.12 -11.29 3.76
CA LEU A 146 -2.06 -11.58 4.84
C LEU A 146 -3.27 -10.64 4.75
N GLY A 147 -4.45 -11.13 5.14
CA GLY A 147 -5.67 -10.34 5.18
C GLY A 147 -6.23 -9.87 3.84
N LYS A 148 -5.55 -10.16 2.72
CA LYS A 148 -6.04 -9.87 1.36
C LYS A 148 -6.51 -8.41 1.19
N LEU A 149 -5.71 -7.44 1.63
CA LEU A 149 -6.04 -6.01 1.50
C LEU A 149 -6.15 -5.52 0.05
N GLY A 150 -5.75 -6.37 -0.91
CA GLY A 150 -5.82 -6.01 -2.32
C GLY A 150 -4.84 -4.91 -2.72
N GLU A 151 -5.11 -4.35 -3.86
CA GLU A 151 -4.33 -3.29 -4.47
C GLU A 151 -5.04 -1.95 -4.32
N GLN A 152 -4.24 -0.91 -4.19
CA GLN A 152 -4.70 0.47 -4.36
C GLN A 152 -4.43 0.91 -5.80
N ILE A 153 -5.39 1.61 -6.37
CA ILE A 153 -5.28 2.32 -7.64
C ILE A 153 -5.37 3.80 -7.29
N VAL A 154 -4.27 4.51 -7.49
CA VAL A 154 -4.13 5.89 -7.03
C VAL A 154 -3.97 6.83 -8.22
N LEU A 155 -4.95 7.70 -8.43
CA LEU A 155 -4.89 8.74 -9.45
C LEU A 155 -3.96 9.86 -8.98
N LYS A 156 -3.00 10.25 -9.84
CA LYS A 156 -1.92 11.17 -9.48
C LYS A 156 -1.90 12.47 -10.28
N SER A 157 -2.37 12.47 -11.52
CA SER A 157 -2.30 13.62 -12.43
C SER A 157 -3.68 14.23 -12.70
N GLU A 158 -3.72 15.48 -13.09
CA GLU A 158 -4.97 16.12 -13.56
C GLU A 158 -5.59 15.34 -14.72
N LYS A 159 -4.77 14.74 -15.57
CA LYS A 159 -5.21 13.90 -16.67
C LYS A 159 -6.00 12.70 -16.18
N SER A 160 -5.51 11.96 -15.18
CA SER A 160 -6.26 10.81 -14.61
C SER A 160 -7.54 11.27 -13.90
N PHE A 161 -7.52 12.43 -13.23
CA PHE A 161 -8.72 13.00 -12.62
C PHE A 161 -9.77 13.45 -13.64
N SER A 162 -9.38 13.82 -14.85
CA SER A 162 -10.32 14.16 -15.93
C SER A 162 -10.98 12.92 -16.55
N GLN A 163 -10.43 11.74 -16.31
CA GLN A 163 -10.90 10.47 -16.88
C GLN A 163 -11.68 9.59 -15.89
N ILE A 164 -11.92 10.08 -14.67
CA ILE A 164 -12.77 9.42 -13.69
C ILE A 164 -14.16 10.05 -13.66
N ARG A 165 -15.20 9.23 -13.67
CA ARG A 165 -16.60 9.66 -13.66
C ARG A 165 -17.34 8.97 -12.53
N PHE A 166 -17.99 9.75 -11.67
CA PHE A 166 -18.87 9.24 -10.63
C PHE A 166 -20.08 8.53 -11.24
N ILE A 167 -20.45 7.38 -10.70
CA ILE A 167 -21.62 6.59 -11.09
C ILE A 167 -22.67 6.64 -10.00
N ASP A 168 -22.29 6.24 -8.77
CA ASP A 168 -23.19 6.05 -7.66
C ASP A 168 -22.41 5.99 -6.33
N ALA A 169 -23.13 5.94 -5.21
CA ALA A 169 -22.55 5.70 -3.89
C ALA A 169 -23.43 4.73 -3.09
N GLU A 170 -22.83 3.71 -2.53
CA GLU A 170 -23.53 2.74 -1.67
C GLU A 170 -23.17 2.97 -0.21
N PRO A 171 -24.17 3.00 0.71
CA PRO A 171 -23.93 3.17 2.12
C PRO A 171 -23.21 1.94 2.71
N ALA A 172 -22.24 2.18 3.56
CA ALA A 172 -21.50 1.17 4.30
C ALA A 172 -21.81 1.33 5.79
N ALA A 173 -22.53 0.36 6.37
CA ALA A 173 -22.85 0.36 7.79
C ALA A 173 -21.60 0.00 8.63
N ALA A 174 -21.25 0.83 9.60
CA ALA A 174 -20.11 0.61 10.49
C ALA A 174 -20.21 -0.71 11.25
N GLU A 175 -21.38 -1.05 11.75
CA GLU A 175 -21.66 -2.30 12.45
C GLU A 175 -21.17 -3.53 11.63
N THR A 176 -21.33 -3.48 10.31
CA THR A 176 -20.92 -4.59 9.43
C THR A 176 -19.47 -4.45 8.98
N TYR A 177 -19.09 -3.30 8.45
CA TYR A 177 -17.84 -3.16 7.71
C TYR A 177 -16.66 -2.79 8.60
N PHE A 178 -16.87 -2.05 9.67
CA PHE A 178 -15.82 -1.84 10.67
C PHE A 178 -15.51 -3.13 11.44
N GLU A 179 -16.52 -3.97 11.72
CA GLU A 179 -16.29 -5.28 12.32
C GLU A 179 -15.47 -6.20 11.38
N LYS A 180 -15.85 -6.29 10.09
CA LYS A 180 -15.06 -7.04 9.09
C LYS A 180 -13.60 -6.57 9.03
N LYS A 181 -13.37 -5.25 8.97
CA LYS A 181 -12.04 -4.64 9.00
C LYS A 181 -11.25 -5.04 10.25
N SER A 182 -11.89 -4.95 11.43
CA SER A 182 -11.28 -5.27 12.72
C SER A 182 -10.91 -6.75 12.86
N ILE A 183 -11.76 -7.64 12.34
CA ILE A 183 -11.50 -9.08 12.29
C ILE A 183 -10.30 -9.35 11.37
N ARG A 184 -10.30 -8.80 10.17
CA ARG A 184 -9.22 -8.96 9.19
C ARG A 184 -7.87 -8.50 9.76
N ASP A 185 -7.82 -7.31 10.37
CA ASP A 185 -6.61 -6.75 10.98
C ASP A 185 -6.10 -7.66 12.13
N ARG A 186 -6.99 -8.09 13.01
CA ARG A 186 -6.65 -9.01 14.10
C ARG A 186 -6.09 -10.33 13.59
N ASP A 187 -6.72 -10.90 12.57
CA ASP A 187 -6.30 -12.18 11.99
C ASP A 187 -4.96 -12.05 11.25
N ALA A 188 -4.73 -10.96 10.52
CA ALA A 188 -3.46 -10.66 9.90
C ALA A 188 -2.33 -10.52 10.93
N ARG A 189 -2.55 -9.76 12.02
CA ARG A 189 -1.60 -9.63 13.12
C ARG A 189 -1.33 -10.96 13.81
N ARG A 190 -2.35 -11.80 13.99
CA ARG A 190 -2.19 -13.14 14.57
C ARG A 190 -1.35 -14.03 13.66
N ALA A 191 -1.69 -14.09 12.37
CA ALA A 191 -0.96 -14.88 11.38
C ALA A 191 0.50 -14.42 11.27
N TYR A 192 0.73 -13.11 11.29
CA TYR A 192 2.07 -12.53 11.29
C TYR A 192 2.88 -12.95 12.52
N ARG A 193 2.31 -12.86 13.73
CA ARG A 193 3.00 -13.32 14.94
C ARG A 193 3.38 -14.79 14.87
N LEU A 194 2.48 -15.64 14.34
CA LEU A 194 2.76 -17.08 14.16
C LEU A 194 3.85 -17.33 13.10
N SER A 195 3.88 -16.54 12.03
CA SER A 195 4.92 -16.67 11.00
C SER A 195 6.32 -16.30 11.53
N ARG A 196 6.41 -15.33 12.45
CA ARG A 196 7.68 -14.96 13.11
C ARG A 196 8.24 -16.06 14.01
N GLN A 197 7.39 -16.94 14.55
CA GLN A 197 7.81 -18.05 15.42
C GLN A 197 8.30 -19.28 14.63
N LYS A 198 8.03 -19.34 13.31
CA LYS A 198 8.55 -20.42 12.48
C LYS A 198 10.06 -20.28 12.30
N GLU A 199 10.75 -21.42 12.29
CA GLU A 199 12.20 -21.47 12.04
C GLU A 199 12.56 -20.73 10.74
N GLU A 200 13.67 -19.99 10.81
CA GLU A 200 14.23 -19.30 9.67
C GLU A 200 14.88 -20.31 8.73
N ILE A 201 14.61 -20.14 7.45
CA ILE A 201 15.29 -20.94 6.42
C ILE A 201 16.71 -20.39 6.31
N ILE A 202 17.69 -21.26 6.27
CA ILE A 202 19.10 -20.89 6.04
C ILE A 202 19.20 -20.08 4.73
N HIS A 203 19.85 -18.90 4.80
CA HIS A 203 20.03 -17.93 3.69
C HIS A 203 18.85 -16.99 3.38
N GLU A 204 18.00 -16.68 4.35
CA GLU A 204 17.04 -15.56 4.19
C GLU A 204 17.75 -14.21 4.14
N LEU A 205 17.29 -13.30 3.25
CA LEU A 205 17.81 -11.95 3.15
C LEU A 205 17.12 -11.03 4.16
N TYR A 206 17.91 -10.39 4.99
CA TYR A 206 17.49 -9.28 5.86
C TYR A 206 17.91 -7.95 5.26
N MET A 207 17.33 -6.86 5.77
CA MET A 207 17.70 -5.52 5.29
C MET A 207 19.20 -5.22 5.43
N LEU A 208 19.81 -5.70 6.53
CA LEU A 208 21.26 -5.54 6.75
C LEU A 208 22.10 -6.31 5.72
N ASP A 209 21.66 -7.49 5.29
CA ASP A 209 22.36 -8.27 4.26
C ASP A 209 22.26 -7.57 2.91
N ILE A 210 21.07 -7.03 2.58
CA ILE A 210 20.83 -6.27 1.35
C ILE A 210 21.77 -5.05 1.29
N MET A 211 21.92 -4.34 2.38
CA MET A 211 22.85 -3.18 2.44
C MET A 211 24.32 -3.61 2.36
N ARG A 212 24.73 -4.61 3.16
CA ARG A 212 26.12 -5.08 3.24
C ARG A 212 26.62 -5.66 1.93
N GLU A 213 25.77 -6.39 1.20
CA GLU A 213 26.10 -7.02 -0.05
C GLU A 213 25.79 -6.13 -1.26
N GLU A 214 25.42 -4.89 -1.03
CA GLU A 214 25.09 -3.89 -2.06
C GLU A 214 24.05 -4.38 -3.08
N ILE A 215 23.06 -5.17 -2.63
CA ILE A 215 22.03 -5.73 -3.49
C ILE A 215 21.18 -4.61 -4.08
N ARG A 216 21.05 -4.58 -5.40
CA ARG A 216 20.31 -3.56 -6.16
C ARG A 216 19.14 -4.17 -6.92
N ASN A 217 18.33 -3.28 -7.47
CA ASN A 217 17.22 -3.70 -8.32
C ASN A 217 17.71 -4.59 -9.48
N GLY A 218 17.02 -5.72 -9.71
CA GLY A 218 17.42 -6.72 -10.71
C GLY A 218 18.26 -7.88 -10.18
N ASP A 219 18.72 -7.86 -8.92
CA ASP A 219 19.39 -9.01 -8.30
C ASP A 219 18.43 -10.23 -8.28
N PRO A 220 18.87 -11.41 -8.77
CA PRO A 220 18.01 -12.60 -8.86
C PRO A 220 17.48 -13.11 -7.52
N ARG A 221 18.12 -12.75 -6.40
CA ARG A 221 17.70 -13.13 -5.04
C ARG A 221 16.46 -12.36 -4.54
N LEU A 222 16.06 -11.32 -5.26
CA LEU A 222 14.90 -10.49 -4.93
C LEU A 222 13.57 -10.98 -5.56
N ARG A 223 13.63 -12.07 -6.33
CA ARG A 223 12.50 -12.65 -7.07
C ARG A 223 11.80 -13.72 -6.28
#